data_6bbc32e575ccfe78eec9c8961e5cc941
#
_entry.id   6bbc32e575ccfe78eec9c8961e5cc941
#
_cell.length_a   1.000
_cell.length_b   1.000
_cell.length_c   1.000
_cell.angle_alpha   90.00
_cell.angle_beta   90.00
_cell.angle_gamma   90.00
#
_symmetry.space_group_name_H-M   'P 1'
#
loop_
_entity.id
_entity.type
_entity.pdbx_description
1 polymer ?
#
loop_
_entity_poly.entity_id
_entity_poly.type
_entity_poly.pdbx_seq_one_letter_code
_entity_poly.pdbx_strand_id
1 'polypeptide(L)'
;MSVLYSREDLGKGISLTKIYDKKFKNNCVKIVFVTPLGQKTACVNAMLMTLLVTSNRIVPSRTALTTKLTGLYGSSIGTNCGTIGDYQTIGLSASFIGDDYTIDGEEISTQVVGQLLNCLFDPDLADGEFKPKYFDIRKQELLD
;
A
#
# COMPACT_ATOMS: atom_id res chain seq x y z
N MET A 1 -1.29 -17.72 -24.71
CA MET A 1 -2.10 -17.07 -23.66
C MET A 1 -1.85 -15.57 -23.76
N SER A 2 -2.89 -14.78 -23.99
CA SER A 2 -2.74 -13.32 -24.13
C SER A 2 -2.91 -12.66 -22.76
N VAL A 3 -1.89 -11.92 -22.34
CA VAL A 3 -2.01 -11.00 -21.21
C VAL A 3 -2.95 -9.88 -21.66
N LEU A 4 -4.00 -9.63 -20.88
CA LEU A 4 -4.89 -8.49 -21.11
C LEU A 4 -4.32 -7.28 -20.37
N TYR A 5 -4.08 -6.22 -21.11
CA TYR A 5 -3.56 -4.96 -20.60
C TYR A 5 -4.49 -3.82 -21.00
N SER A 6 -4.78 -2.96 -20.05
CA SER A 6 -5.47 -1.69 -20.33
C SER A 6 -4.89 -0.58 -19.45
N ARG A 7 -4.85 0.63 -20.01
CA ARG A 7 -4.50 1.84 -19.28
C ARG A 7 -5.54 2.91 -19.54
N GLU A 8 -6.00 3.53 -18.47
CA GLU A 8 -7.05 4.53 -18.44
C GLU A 8 -6.51 5.79 -17.75
N ASP A 9 -6.67 6.93 -18.38
CA ASP A 9 -6.36 8.24 -17.79
C ASP A 9 -7.59 8.70 -17.00
N LEU A 10 -7.42 8.85 -15.70
CA LEU A 10 -8.45 9.34 -14.78
C LEU A 10 -8.43 10.87 -14.62
N GLY A 11 -7.54 11.56 -15.35
CA GLY A 11 -7.34 13.00 -15.28
C GLY A 11 -6.44 13.45 -14.14
N LYS A 12 -6.03 14.72 -14.18
CA LYS A 12 -5.16 15.34 -13.16
C LYS A 12 -3.84 14.61 -12.90
N GLY A 13 -3.29 13.94 -13.93
CA GLY A 13 -2.05 13.17 -13.81
C GLY A 13 -2.21 11.80 -13.13
N ILE A 14 -3.44 11.32 -12.97
CA ILE A 14 -3.76 10.01 -12.42
C ILE A 14 -4.07 9.03 -13.55
N SER A 15 -3.42 7.89 -13.57
CA SER A 15 -3.72 6.81 -14.52
C SER A 15 -3.91 5.48 -13.81
N LEU A 16 -4.85 4.68 -14.31
CA LEU A 16 -5.10 3.33 -13.83
C LEU A 16 -4.60 2.34 -14.90
N THR A 17 -3.71 1.45 -14.50
CA THR A 17 -3.26 0.34 -15.34
C THR A 17 -3.79 -0.97 -14.80
N LYS A 18 -4.45 -1.75 -15.64
CA LYS A 18 -4.98 -3.07 -15.32
C LYS A 18 -4.22 -4.11 -16.14
N ILE A 19 -3.71 -5.13 -15.47
CA ILE A 19 -3.03 -6.27 -16.10
C ILE A 19 -3.73 -7.53 -15.61
N TYR A 20 -4.21 -8.35 -16.51
CA TYR A 20 -4.87 -9.59 -16.19
C TYR A 20 -4.23 -10.77 -16.90
N ASP A 21 -3.84 -11.79 -16.12
CA ASP A 21 -3.31 -13.04 -16.65
C ASP A 21 -3.79 -14.21 -15.74
N LYS A 22 -4.55 -15.13 -16.33
CA LYS A 22 -5.13 -16.28 -15.60
C LYS A 22 -4.12 -17.22 -14.94
N LYS A 23 -2.84 -17.16 -15.32
CA LYS A 23 -1.80 -18.02 -14.72
C LYS A 23 -1.46 -17.64 -13.28
N PHE A 24 -1.74 -16.39 -12.86
CA PHE A 24 -1.47 -15.92 -11.52
C PHE A 24 -2.68 -16.09 -10.62
N LYS A 25 -2.46 -16.74 -9.48
CA LYS A 25 -3.48 -16.91 -8.43
C LYS A 25 -3.53 -15.73 -7.47
N ASN A 26 -2.42 -14.97 -7.38
CA ASN A 26 -2.32 -13.81 -6.52
C ASN A 26 -2.61 -12.54 -7.31
N ASN A 27 -3.38 -11.66 -6.70
CA ASN A 27 -3.60 -10.30 -7.12
C ASN A 27 -2.62 -9.36 -6.44
N CYS A 28 -2.27 -8.27 -7.11
CA CYS A 28 -1.46 -7.21 -6.59
C CYS A 28 -2.06 -5.86 -6.98
N VAL A 29 -2.26 -5.00 -6.01
CA VAL A 29 -2.65 -3.60 -6.22
C VAL A 29 -1.51 -2.72 -5.77
N LYS A 30 -1.12 -1.74 -6.60
CA LYS A 30 -0.07 -0.75 -6.27
C LYS A 30 -0.61 0.65 -6.50
N ILE A 31 -0.39 1.52 -5.53
CA ILE A 31 -0.60 2.97 -5.66
C ILE A 31 0.79 3.59 -5.63
N VAL A 32 1.17 4.28 -6.70
CA VAL A 32 2.50 4.85 -6.87
C VAL A 32 2.39 6.34 -7.11
N PHE A 33 3.14 7.11 -6.35
CA PHE A 33 3.33 8.53 -6.53
C PHE A 33 4.72 8.76 -7.12
N VAL A 34 4.79 9.65 -8.10
CA VAL A 34 6.04 10.07 -8.75
C VAL A 34 6.28 11.52 -8.39
N THR A 35 7.39 11.81 -7.75
CA THR A 35 7.77 13.15 -7.31
C THR A 35 9.19 13.48 -7.76
N PRO A 36 9.54 14.75 -8.00
CA PRO A 36 10.95 15.11 -8.21
C PRO A 36 11.82 14.62 -7.05
N LEU A 37 12.98 14.06 -7.37
CA LEU A 37 13.92 13.58 -6.35
C LEU A 37 14.59 14.77 -5.67
N GLY A 38 14.28 14.96 -4.39
CA GLY A 38 14.86 16.02 -3.57
C GLY A 38 15.67 15.45 -2.41
N GLN A 39 16.89 15.94 -2.21
CA GLN A 39 17.76 15.47 -1.13
C GLN A 39 17.11 15.56 0.26
N LYS A 40 16.31 16.60 0.50
CA LYS A 40 15.62 16.83 1.78
C LYS A 40 14.28 16.09 1.89
N THR A 41 13.63 15.82 0.77
CA THR A 41 12.27 15.25 0.75
C THR A 41 12.26 13.74 0.59
N ALA A 42 13.30 13.14 0.01
CA ALA A 42 13.34 11.72 -0.29
C ALA A 42 13.15 10.83 0.94
N CYS A 43 13.87 11.12 2.03
CA CYS A 43 13.74 10.37 3.28
C CYS A 43 12.39 10.60 3.96
N VAL A 44 11.88 11.84 3.94
CA VAL A 44 10.58 12.19 4.51
C VAL A 44 9.46 11.44 3.78
N ASN A 45 9.51 11.42 2.46
CA ASN A 45 8.54 10.71 1.63
C ASN A 45 8.57 9.19 1.90
N ALA A 46 9.76 8.59 2.00
CA ALA A 46 9.90 7.17 2.33
C ALA A 46 9.35 6.87 3.73
N MET A 47 9.67 7.71 4.70
CA MET A 47 9.17 7.57 6.07
C MET A 47 7.64 7.71 6.15
N LEU A 48 7.05 8.67 5.43
CA LEU A 48 5.60 8.83 5.35
C LEU A 48 4.92 7.53 4.93
N MET A 49 5.41 6.88 3.87
CA MET A 49 4.83 5.61 3.41
C MET A 49 4.88 4.53 4.50
N THR A 50 6.00 4.41 5.23
CA THR A 50 6.13 3.42 6.31
C THR A 50 5.19 3.70 7.49
N LEU A 51 4.94 4.96 7.80
CA LEU A 51 3.98 5.36 8.83
C LEU A 51 2.53 5.02 8.42
N LEU A 52 2.16 5.27 7.17
CA LEU A 52 0.82 5.00 6.65
C LEU A 52 0.43 3.52 6.74
N VAL A 53 1.36 2.58 6.55
CA VAL A 53 1.07 1.13 6.66
C VAL A 53 1.17 0.59 8.09
N THR A 54 1.38 1.45 9.07
CA THR A 54 1.47 1.02 10.46
C THR A 54 0.09 0.80 11.09
N SER A 55 -0.85 1.69 10.82
CA SER A 55 -2.22 1.65 11.35
C SER A 55 -3.12 2.59 10.56
N ASN A 56 -4.42 2.41 10.70
CA ASN A 56 -5.42 3.34 10.20
C ASN A 56 -6.50 3.55 11.27
N ARG A 57 -7.42 4.47 11.05
CA ARG A 57 -8.45 4.80 12.06
C ARG A 57 -9.30 3.59 12.46
N ILE A 58 -9.60 2.70 11.52
CA ILE A 58 -10.42 1.50 11.77
C ILE A 58 -9.61 0.42 12.47
N VAL A 59 -8.30 0.33 12.16
CA VAL A 59 -7.39 -0.67 12.73
C VAL A 59 -6.18 0.06 13.33
N PRO A 60 -6.27 0.52 14.59
CA PRO A 60 -5.37 1.52 15.18
C PRO A 60 -4.05 0.93 15.73
N SER A 61 -3.61 -0.22 15.24
CA SER A 61 -2.30 -0.76 15.57
C SER A 61 -1.75 -1.67 14.48
N ARG A 62 -0.41 -1.73 14.37
CA ARG A 62 0.28 -2.61 13.42
C ARG A 62 -0.09 -4.09 13.63
N THR A 63 -0.13 -4.53 14.88
CA THR A 63 -0.50 -5.91 15.23
C THR A 63 -1.91 -6.24 14.78
N ALA A 64 -2.87 -5.37 15.06
CA ALA A 64 -4.26 -5.56 14.63
C ALA A 64 -4.40 -5.58 13.11
N LEU A 65 -3.68 -4.71 12.39
CA LEU A 65 -3.67 -4.68 10.93
C LEU A 65 -3.09 -5.99 10.36
N THR A 66 -1.94 -6.43 10.89
CA THR A 66 -1.30 -7.69 10.48
C THR A 66 -2.21 -8.88 10.77
N THR A 67 -2.82 -8.95 11.96
CA THR A 67 -3.76 -10.03 12.32
C THR A 67 -4.95 -10.06 11.36
N LYS A 68 -5.53 -8.90 11.06
CA LYS A 68 -6.64 -8.79 10.12
C LYS A 68 -6.25 -9.28 8.71
N LEU A 69 -5.10 -8.85 8.19
CA LEU A 69 -4.61 -9.26 6.88
C LEU A 69 -4.24 -10.76 6.85
N THR A 70 -3.68 -11.30 7.93
CA THR A 70 -3.41 -12.73 8.06
C THR A 70 -4.71 -13.54 8.00
N GLY A 71 -5.77 -13.07 8.66
CA GLY A 71 -7.11 -13.67 8.58
C GLY A 71 -7.73 -13.59 7.18
N LEU A 72 -7.26 -12.69 6.32
CA LEU A 72 -7.62 -12.59 4.90
C LEU A 72 -6.63 -13.39 4.03
N TYR A 73 -6.50 -14.68 4.30
CA TYR A 73 -5.66 -15.65 3.55
C TYR A 73 -4.18 -15.24 3.46
N GLY A 74 -3.64 -14.63 4.52
CA GLY A 74 -2.26 -14.20 4.53
C GLY A 74 -1.97 -13.00 3.61
N SER A 75 -2.97 -12.18 3.35
CA SER A 75 -2.81 -10.95 2.58
C SER A 75 -1.80 -10.02 3.24
N SER A 76 -1.16 -9.17 2.45
CA SER A 76 -0.15 -8.25 2.95
C SER A 76 -0.32 -6.85 2.36
N ILE A 77 0.03 -5.84 3.15
CA ILE A 77 0.18 -4.46 2.72
C ILE A 77 1.61 -4.03 3.03
N GLY A 78 2.24 -3.39 2.08
CA GLY A 78 3.62 -2.93 2.20
C GLY A 78 3.84 -1.61 1.47
N THR A 79 5.08 -1.13 1.56
CA THR A 79 5.52 0.11 0.91
C THR A 79 6.48 -0.21 -0.21
N ASN A 80 6.56 0.71 -1.16
CA ASN A 80 7.60 0.72 -2.18
C ASN A 80 8.22 2.12 -2.24
N CYS A 81 9.52 2.15 -2.36
CA CYS A 81 10.30 3.36 -2.56
C CYS A 81 11.44 3.05 -3.54
N GLY A 82 11.63 3.91 -4.51
CA GLY A 82 12.67 3.77 -5.52
C GLY A 82 12.95 5.08 -6.25
N THR A 83 13.87 5.03 -7.20
CA THR A 83 14.22 6.18 -8.04
C THR A 83 14.18 5.78 -9.51
N ILE A 84 13.71 6.67 -10.36
CA ILE A 84 13.74 6.53 -11.82
C ILE A 84 14.27 7.85 -12.37
N GLY A 85 15.54 7.88 -12.81
CA GLY A 85 16.20 9.12 -13.22
C GLY A 85 16.16 10.14 -12.08
N ASP A 86 15.66 11.32 -12.37
CA ASP A 86 15.55 12.45 -11.43
C ASP A 86 14.24 12.43 -10.60
N TYR A 87 13.53 11.31 -10.59
CA TYR A 87 12.27 11.18 -9.88
C TYR A 87 12.36 10.11 -8.79
N GLN A 88 11.71 10.38 -7.68
CA GLN A 88 11.42 9.41 -6.64
C GLN A 88 10.06 8.77 -6.91
N THR A 89 9.98 7.45 -6.79
CA THR A 89 8.71 6.71 -6.78
C THR A 89 8.47 6.19 -5.36
N ILE A 90 7.33 6.53 -4.80
CA ILE A 90 6.90 6.08 -3.48
C ILE A 90 5.49 5.54 -3.57
N GLY A 91 5.12 4.65 -2.68
CA GLY A 91 3.75 4.16 -2.71
C GLY A 91 3.46 3.02 -1.77
N LEU A 92 2.24 2.53 -1.88
CA LEU A 92 1.72 1.40 -1.14
C LEU A 92 1.36 0.27 -2.10
N SER A 93 1.48 -0.96 -1.61
CA SER A 93 1.05 -2.13 -2.35
C SER A 93 0.32 -3.11 -1.45
N ALA A 94 -0.65 -3.81 -2.02
CA ALA A 94 -1.30 -4.94 -1.39
C ALA A 94 -1.13 -6.19 -2.26
N SER A 95 -0.91 -7.33 -1.63
CA SER A 95 -0.86 -8.64 -2.28
C SER A 95 -1.80 -9.61 -1.57
N PHE A 96 -2.60 -10.31 -2.32
CA PHE A 96 -3.62 -11.23 -1.81
C PHE A 96 -3.98 -12.29 -2.85
N ILE A 97 -4.55 -13.41 -2.40
CA ILE A 97 -5.06 -14.45 -3.30
C ILE A 97 -6.31 -13.94 -4.03
N GLY A 98 -6.53 -14.38 -5.27
CA GLY A 98 -7.77 -14.07 -6.00
C GLY A 98 -8.99 -14.71 -5.34
N ASP A 99 -10.14 -14.03 -5.39
CA ASP A 99 -11.39 -14.51 -4.74
C ASP A 99 -11.84 -15.87 -5.27
N ASP A 100 -11.51 -16.22 -6.52
CA ASP A 100 -11.77 -17.54 -7.11
C ASP A 100 -11.02 -18.71 -6.41
N TYR A 101 -10.03 -18.38 -5.57
CA TYR A 101 -9.20 -19.37 -4.85
C TYR A 101 -9.44 -19.38 -3.33
N THR A 102 -10.42 -18.59 -2.86
CA THR A 102 -10.83 -18.59 -1.46
C THR A 102 -11.75 -19.77 -1.15
N ILE A 103 -11.88 -20.12 0.12
CA ILE A 103 -12.83 -21.15 0.57
C ILE A 103 -14.24 -20.54 0.46
N ASP A 104 -15.16 -21.30 -0.13
CA ASP A 104 -16.57 -20.92 -0.29
C ASP A 104 -16.82 -19.61 -1.10
N GLY A 105 -15.85 -19.17 -1.93
CA GLY A 105 -16.00 -17.98 -2.77
C GLY A 105 -16.00 -16.66 -1.98
N GLU A 106 -15.29 -16.61 -0.87
CA GLU A 106 -15.20 -15.44 -0.02
C GLU A 106 -14.54 -14.26 -0.73
N GLU A 107 -15.21 -13.10 -0.79
CA GLU A 107 -14.67 -11.88 -1.40
C GLU A 107 -13.70 -11.17 -0.47
N ILE A 108 -12.41 -11.47 -0.60
CA ILE A 108 -11.35 -10.81 0.18
C ILE A 108 -10.73 -9.62 -0.53
N SER A 109 -10.81 -9.56 -1.86
CA SER A 109 -10.22 -8.46 -2.65
C SER A 109 -10.72 -7.09 -2.20
N THR A 110 -12.01 -6.92 -2.05
CA THR A 110 -12.63 -5.67 -1.59
C THR A 110 -12.15 -5.30 -0.18
N GLN A 111 -12.03 -6.28 0.71
CA GLN A 111 -11.58 -6.05 2.07
C GLN A 111 -10.11 -5.63 2.13
N VAL A 112 -9.22 -6.29 1.37
CA VAL A 112 -7.79 -5.97 1.35
C VAL A 112 -7.53 -4.62 0.69
N VAL A 113 -8.17 -4.35 -0.44
CA VAL A 113 -8.07 -3.04 -1.13
C VAL A 113 -8.65 -1.94 -0.25
N GLY A 114 -9.76 -2.20 0.45
CA GLY A 114 -10.32 -1.26 1.43
C GLY A 114 -9.33 -0.92 2.54
N GLN A 115 -8.59 -1.91 3.08
CA GLN A 115 -7.53 -1.64 4.08
C GLN A 115 -6.38 -0.82 3.50
N LEU A 116 -5.96 -1.10 2.26
CA LEU A 116 -4.92 -0.31 1.57
C LEU A 116 -5.34 1.17 1.44
N LEU A 117 -6.59 1.41 1.02
CA LEU A 117 -7.13 2.77 0.89
C LEU A 117 -7.31 3.45 2.25
N ASN A 118 -7.74 2.72 3.29
CA ASN A 118 -7.83 3.25 4.65
C ASN A 118 -6.44 3.66 5.19
N CYS A 119 -5.39 2.88 4.92
CA CYS A 119 -4.02 3.27 5.28
C CYS A 119 -3.59 4.59 4.61
N LEU A 120 -4.01 4.81 3.36
CA LEU A 120 -3.62 6.01 2.61
C LEU A 120 -4.47 7.23 2.95
N PHE A 121 -5.81 7.08 3.04
CA PHE A 121 -6.75 8.20 3.13
C PHE A 121 -7.34 8.42 4.51
N ASP A 122 -7.22 7.44 5.41
CA ASP A 122 -7.75 7.51 6.78
C ASP A 122 -6.71 7.00 7.81
N PRO A 123 -5.48 7.58 7.82
CA PRO A 123 -4.44 7.19 8.76
C PRO A 123 -4.84 7.44 10.21
N ASP A 124 -4.27 6.68 11.14
CA ASP A 124 -4.48 6.84 12.58
C ASP A 124 -3.62 8.00 13.11
N LEU A 125 -4.20 9.19 13.11
CA LEU A 125 -3.57 10.42 13.57
C LEU A 125 -4.10 10.83 14.95
N ALA A 126 -3.26 11.50 15.74
CA ALA A 126 -3.62 12.21 16.96
C ALA A 126 -3.37 13.72 16.72
N ASP A 127 -4.42 14.53 16.81
CA ASP A 127 -4.37 15.98 16.56
C ASP A 127 -3.77 16.37 15.19
N GLY A 128 -4.01 15.53 14.17
CA GLY A 128 -3.50 15.75 12.81
C GLY A 128 -2.07 15.28 12.58
N GLU A 129 -1.42 14.68 13.57
CA GLU A 129 -0.05 14.19 13.50
C GLU A 129 0.04 12.67 13.73
N PHE A 130 1.06 12.02 13.17
CA PHE A 130 1.36 10.63 13.50
C PHE A 130 1.80 10.50 14.96
N LYS A 131 1.32 9.46 15.63
CA LYS A 131 1.67 9.20 17.03
C LYS A 131 3.19 9.09 17.20
N PRO A 132 3.81 9.83 18.13
CA PRO A 132 5.27 9.86 18.30
C PRO A 132 5.91 8.49 18.42
N LYS A 133 5.27 7.57 19.13
CA LYS A 133 5.72 6.19 19.31
C LYS A 133 5.99 5.49 17.97
N TYR A 134 5.12 5.66 16.97
CA TYR A 134 5.30 5.02 15.66
C TYR A 134 6.38 5.72 14.84
N PHE A 135 6.45 7.05 14.97
CA PHE A 135 7.49 7.84 14.33
C PHE A 135 8.89 7.42 14.79
N ASP A 136 9.11 7.31 16.11
CA ASP A 136 10.40 6.93 16.68
C ASP A 136 10.83 5.52 16.27
N ILE A 137 9.91 4.56 16.27
CA ILE A 137 10.20 3.19 15.80
C ILE A 137 10.63 3.19 14.34
N ARG A 138 9.89 3.90 13.47
CA ARG A 138 10.21 3.94 12.04
C ARG A 138 11.48 4.70 11.73
N LYS A 139 11.75 5.77 12.48
CA LYS A 139 13.01 6.50 12.38
C LYS A 139 14.20 5.61 12.70
N GLN A 140 14.10 4.80 13.75
CA GLN A 140 15.17 3.86 14.12
C GLN A 140 15.36 2.80 13.03
N GLU A 141 14.29 2.20 12.52
CA GLU A 141 14.35 1.22 11.43
C GLU A 141 14.97 1.75 10.12
N LEU A 142 14.93 3.06 9.90
CA LEU A 142 15.56 3.70 8.73
C LEU A 142 17.04 4.05 8.95
N LEU A 143 17.49 4.10 10.21
CA LEU A 143 18.88 4.44 10.57
C LEU A 143 19.75 3.20 10.74
N ASP A 144 19.16 2.05 10.98
CA ASP A 144 19.81 0.73 11.10
C ASP A 144 20.02 0.07 9.73
#